data_7b3446cf0698b73995274121374f8a40
#
_entry.id   7b3446cf0698b73995274121374f8a40
#
_cell.length_a   1.000
_cell.length_b   1.000
_cell.length_c   1.000
_cell.angle_alpha   90.00
_cell.angle_beta   90.00
_cell.angle_gamma   90.00
#
_symmetry.space_group_name_H-M   'P 1'
#
loop_
_entity.id
_entity.type
_entity.pdbx_description
1 polymer ?
#
loop_
_entity_poly.entity_id
_entity_poly.type
_entity_poly.pdbx_seq_one_letter_code
_entity_poly.pdbx_strand_id
1 'polypeptide(L)'
;MSAKGSFTLGMLSIIAAIGLFTAANGFAADAHTTTKFEGVKANSGTATHGRQGNNDTLTWSEDFKIPDTPAPHWQVVDTKGNVFLLQRLKIKGDKENRTITIPSYVHDVAKVQIYCSWAEALLGEASFAKPIVTASGERMHSDSMAMSR
;
A
#
# COMPACT_ATOMS: atom_id res chain seq x y z
N MET A 1 44.61 -65.04 41.01
CA MET A 1 43.16 -65.19 41.11
C MET A 1 42.52 -63.85 40.93
N SER A 2 42.05 -63.62 39.87
CA SER A 2 40.96 -63.04 39.17
C SER A 2 40.07 -62.13 40.03
N ALA A 3 40.07 -60.81 39.74
CA ALA A 3 38.96 -59.87 40.07
C ALA A 3 38.68 -58.99 38.87
N LYS A 4 37.53 -59.25 38.25
CA LYS A 4 37.00 -58.50 37.14
C LYS A 4 36.34 -57.22 37.66
N GLY A 5 36.89 -56.07 37.34
CA GLY A 5 36.23 -54.80 37.52
C GLY A 5 35.41 -54.43 36.27
N SER A 6 34.10 -54.35 36.43
CA SER A 6 33.17 -53.94 35.38
C SER A 6 33.06 -52.45 35.41
N PHE A 7 33.53 -51.79 34.35
CA PHE A 7 33.30 -50.31 34.12
C PHE A 7 31.99 -50.15 33.34
N THR A 8 30.96 -49.66 34.02
CA THR A 8 29.75 -49.24 33.40
C THR A 8 29.95 -47.81 32.87
N LEU A 9 30.00 -47.71 31.56
CA LEU A 9 30.07 -46.45 30.84
C LEU A 9 28.68 -45.79 30.82
N GLY A 10 28.52 -44.75 31.60
CA GLY A 10 27.29 -43.93 31.60
C GLY A 10 27.18 -43.11 30.32
N MET A 11 26.17 -43.40 29.53
CA MET A 11 25.86 -42.70 28.30
C MET A 11 25.09 -41.43 28.64
N LEU A 12 25.77 -40.26 28.56
CA LEU A 12 25.17 -38.96 28.76
C LEU A 12 24.45 -38.57 27.47
N SER A 13 23.12 -38.70 27.43
CA SER A 13 22.29 -38.23 26.32
C SER A 13 22.16 -36.71 26.37
N ILE A 14 22.87 -36.02 25.50
CA ILE A 14 22.66 -34.59 25.25
C ILE A 14 21.50 -34.47 24.29
N ILE A 15 20.34 -34.05 24.79
CA ILE A 15 19.19 -33.65 23.97
C ILE A 15 19.46 -32.25 23.49
N ALA A 16 19.91 -32.10 22.26
CA ALA A 16 19.97 -30.81 21.59
C ALA A 16 18.55 -30.42 21.18
N ALA A 17 17.94 -29.49 21.93
CA ALA A 17 16.69 -28.84 21.52
C ALA A 17 16.99 -27.90 20.37
N ILE A 18 16.72 -28.35 19.15
CA ILE A 18 16.73 -27.49 17.97
C ILE A 18 15.47 -26.64 18.04
N GLY A 19 15.61 -25.43 18.56
CA GLY A 19 14.56 -24.40 18.48
C GLY A 19 14.34 -24.01 17.03
N LEU A 20 13.21 -24.41 16.45
CA LEU A 20 12.75 -23.89 15.17
C LEU A 20 12.37 -22.41 15.38
N PHE A 21 13.30 -21.49 15.10
CA PHE A 21 12.96 -20.09 14.88
C PHE A 21 12.19 -20.00 13.55
N THR A 22 10.88 -20.03 13.60
CA THR A 22 10.05 -19.57 12.49
C THR A 22 10.21 -18.06 12.41
N ALA A 23 11.13 -17.59 11.56
CA ALA A 23 11.13 -16.20 11.14
C ALA A 23 9.80 -15.95 10.43
N ALA A 24 8.86 -15.31 11.11
CA ALA A 24 7.72 -14.71 10.46
C ALA A 24 8.29 -13.64 9.53
N ASN A 25 8.41 -13.96 8.24
CA ASN A 25 8.61 -12.96 7.20
C ASN A 25 7.35 -12.10 7.18
N GLY A 26 7.27 -11.12 8.08
CA GLY A 26 6.33 -10.03 7.96
C GLY A 26 6.73 -9.30 6.68
N PHE A 27 5.94 -9.46 5.62
CA PHE A 27 6.02 -8.54 4.49
C PHE A 27 5.78 -7.14 5.07
N ALA A 28 6.86 -6.37 5.23
CA ALA A 28 6.74 -4.96 5.49
C ALA A 28 5.95 -4.41 4.30
N ALA A 29 4.72 -3.98 4.54
CA ALA A 29 3.92 -3.34 3.51
C ALA A 29 4.76 -2.19 2.96
N ASP A 30 4.98 -2.19 1.64
CA ASP A 30 5.70 -1.12 0.98
C ASP A 30 4.98 0.20 1.33
N ALA A 31 5.72 1.15 1.92
CA ALA A 31 5.16 2.42 2.36
C ALA A 31 4.46 3.20 1.23
N HIS A 32 4.77 2.88 -0.03
CA HIS A 32 4.22 3.48 -1.24
C HIS A 32 3.08 2.67 -1.88
N THR A 33 2.70 1.54 -1.30
CA THR A 33 1.60 0.70 -1.80
C THR A 33 0.48 0.65 -0.76
N THR A 34 -0.76 0.80 -1.22
CA THR A 34 -1.95 0.72 -0.36
C THR A 34 -2.23 -0.72 0.08
N THR A 35 -3.13 -0.87 1.04
CA THR A 35 -3.85 -2.13 1.24
C THR A 35 -4.58 -2.51 -0.06
N LYS A 36 -5.09 -3.75 -0.12
CA LYS A 36 -6.01 -4.16 -1.17
C LYS A 36 -7.28 -3.29 -1.13
N PHE A 37 -7.83 -2.97 -2.30
CA PHE A 37 -9.14 -2.31 -2.37
C PHE A 37 -10.23 -3.21 -1.78
N GLU A 38 -11.07 -2.60 -0.95
CA GLU A 38 -12.23 -3.23 -0.32
C GLU A 38 -13.46 -2.32 -0.47
N GLY A 39 -14.60 -2.89 -0.86
CA GLY A 39 -15.83 -2.13 -1.03
C GLY A 39 -16.94 -2.91 -1.72
N VAL A 40 -17.99 -2.21 -2.12
CA VAL A 40 -19.18 -2.83 -2.71
C VAL A 40 -18.94 -3.40 -4.11
N LYS A 41 -17.96 -2.85 -4.87
CA LYS A 41 -17.64 -3.29 -6.23
C LYS A 41 -16.13 -3.32 -6.53
N ALA A 42 -15.30 -2.53 -5.86
CA ALA A 42 -13.86 -2.55 -6.02
C ALA A 42 -13.22 -3.39 -4.89
N ASN A 43 -12.90 -4.66 -5.19
CA ASN A 43 -12.45 -5.65 -4.21
C ASN A 43 -11.17 -6.38 -4.65
N SER A 44 -10.37 -5.78 -5.52
CA SER A 44 -9.15 -6.39 -6.04
C SER A 44 -8.05 -5.37 -6.21
N GLY A 45 -6.80 -5.84 -6.21
CA GLY A 45 -5.62 -5.03 -6.47
C GLY A 45 -5.32 -4.00 -5.40
N THR A 46 -4.29 -3.24 -5.65
CA THR A 46 -3.74 -2.17 -4.80
C THR A 46 -3.45 -0.94 -5.66
N ALA A 47 -3.14 0.19 -5.04
CA ALA A 47 -2.59 1.35 -5.72
C ALA A 47 -1.17 1.62 -5.21
N THR A 48 -0.25 1.90 -6.11
CA THR A 48 1.13 2.24 -5.78
C THR A 48 1.40 3.69 -6.15
N HIS A 49 1.97 4.45 -5.22
CA HIS A 49 2.50 5.77 -5.45
C HIS A 49 3.86 5.68 -6.10
N GLY A 50 4.11 6.50 -7.11
CA GLY A 50 5.39 6.67 -7.77
C GLY A 50 5.69 8.13 -8.08
N ARG A 51 6.88 8.40 -8.61
CA ARG A 51 7.30 9.72 -9.09
C ARG A 51 7.83 9.65 -10.51
N GLN A 52 7.40 10.58 -11.33
CA GLN A 52 7.93 10.81 -12.68
C GLN A 52 8.40 12.26 -12.78
N GLY A 53 9.71 12.47 -12.63
CA GLY A 53 10.26 13.81 -12.47
C GLY A 53 9.69 14.51 -11.24
N ASN A 54 9.04 15.65 -11.43
CA ASN A 54 8.39 16.41 -10.35
C ASN A 54 6.90 16.07 -10.14
N ASN A 55 6.40 15.06 -10.84
CA ASN A 55 4.99 14.67 -10.75
C ASN A 55 4.85 13.38 -9.95
N ASP A 56 3.96 13.40 -8.97
CA ASP A 56 3.53 12.22 -8.26
C ASP A 56 2.49 11.45 -9.08
N THR A 57 2.53 10.14 -9.03
CA THR A 57 1.64 9.27 -9.81
C THR A 57 0.99 8.22 -8.90
N LEU A 58 -0.17 7.72 -9.34
CA LEU A 58 -0.81 6.53 -8.81
C LEU A 58 -0.99 5.51 -9.92
N THR A 59 -0.64 4.26 -9.63
CA THR A 59 -0.78 3.12 -10.55
C THR A 59 -1.49 1.99 -9.83
N TRP A 60 -2.56 1.42 -10.41
CA TRP A 60 -3.12 0.19 -9.86
C TRP A 60 -2.32 -1.05 -10.27
N SER A 61 -2.39 -2.08 -9.44
CA SER A 61 -1.73 -3.36 -9.67
C SER A 61 -2.38 -4.15 -10.83
N GLU A 62 -1.69 -5.16 -11.34
CA GLU A 62 -2.17 -5.97 -12.48
C GLU A 62 -3.43 -6.78 -12.17
N ASP A 63 -3.61 -7.15 -10.91
CA ASP A 63 -4.77 -7.88 -10.42
C ASP A 63 -5.97 -6.99 -10.10
N PHE A 64 -5.85 -5.65 -10.22
CA PHE A 64 -6.97 -4.74 -10.08
C PHE A 64 -7.97 -4.91 -11.22
N LYS A 65 -9.23 -5.10 -10.86
CA LYS A 65 -10.34 -5.18 -11.82
C LYS A 65 -11.18 -3.92 -11.74
N ILE A 66 -11.27 -3.22 -12.85
CA ILE A 66 -12.13 -2.03 -12.95
C ILE A 66 -13.58 -2.46 -12.74
N PRO A 67 -14.30 -1.87 -11.76
CA PRO A 67 -15.72 -2.17 -11.55
C PRO A 67 -16.54 -1.87 -12.78
N ASP A 68 -17.48 -2.77 -13.10
CA ASP A 68 -18.46 -2.57 -14.18
C ASP A 68 -19.53 -1.57 -13.73
N THR A 69 -19.23 -0.28 -13.96
CA THR A 69 -20.10 0.87 -13.67
C THR A 69 -19.91 1.94 -14.74
N PRO A 70 -20.92 2.81 -14.99
CA PRO A 70 -20.88 3.75 -16.11
C PRO A 70 -19.74 4.78 -16.06
N ALA A 71 -19.31 5.19 -14.86
CA ALA A 71 -18.33 6.26 -14.72
C ALA A 71 -17.40 6.08 -13.50
N PRO A 72 -16.58 4.99 -13.48
CA PRO A 72 -15.63 4.78 -12.38
C PRO A 72 -14.46 5.75 -12.50
N HIS A 73 -14.13 6.42 -11.40
CA HIS A 73 -13.05 7.39 -11.29
C HIS A 73 -12.05 7.00 -10.20
N TRP A 74 -10.83 7.44 -10.37
CA TRP A 74 -9.88 7.62 -9.30
C TRP A 74 -10.37 8.74 -8.37
N GLN A 75 -10.26 8.54 -7.08
CA GLN A 75 -10.51 9.53 -6.06
C GLN A 75 -9.48 9.35 -4.96
N VAL A 76 -9.04 10.42 -4.34
CA VAL A 76 -8.11 10.36 -3.20
C VAL A 76 -8.65 11.15 -2.03
N VAL A 77 -8.22 10.75 -0.83
CA VAL A 77 -8.54 11.43 0.42
C VAL A 77 -7.24 11.80 1.11
N ASP A 78 -7.10 13.05 1.51
CA ASP A 78 -5.94 13.53 2.25
C ASP A 78 -6.04 13.22 3.76
N THR A 79 -5.00 13.58 4.51
CA THR A 79 -4.96 13.38 5.97
C THR A 79 -5.98 14.20 6.74
N LYS A 80 -6.52 15.26 6.14
CA LYS A 80 -7.56 16.13 6.72
C LYS A 80 -8.97 15.66 6.39
N GLY A 81 -9.11 14.62 5.55
CA GLY A 81 -10.40 14.10 5.09
C GLY A 81 -10.97 14.84 3.87
N ASN A 82 -10.20 15.72 3.23
CA ASN A 82 -10.63 16.33 1.97
C ASN A 82 -10.60 15.27 0.86
N VAL A 83 -11.63 15.30 0.02
CA VAL A 83 -11.85 14.34 -1.06
C VAL A 83 -11.60 15.02 -2.40
N PHE A 84 -10.78 14.41 -3.24
CA PHE A 84 -10.43 14.92 -4.56
C PHE A 84 -10.80 13.89 -5.62
N LEU A 85 -11.82 14.20 -6.43
CA LEU A 85 -12.17 13.39 -7.59
C LEU A 85 -11.13 13.62 -8.68
N LEU A 86 -10.56 12.53 -9.18
CA LEU A 86 -9.51 12.58 -10.20
C LEU A 86 -10.03 12.03 -11.54
N GLN A 87 -9.15 11.48 -12.34
CA GLN A 87 -9.45 11.02 -13.69
C GLN A 87 -10.27 9.73 -13.71
N ARG A 88 -10.97 9.49 -14.82
CA ARG A 88 -11.69 8.23 -15.03
C ARG A 88 -10.73 7.05 -15.14
N LEU A 89 -11.17 5.87 -14.66
CA LEU A 89 -10.44 4.62 -14.81
C LEU A 89 -10.37 4.15 -16.27
N LYS A 90 -11.42 4.45 -17.05
CA LYS A 90 -11.46 4.23 -18.50
C LYS A 90 -11.57 5.56 -19.23
N ILE A 91 -10.81 5.71 -20.28
CA ILE A 91 -10.83 6.86 -21.17
C ILE A 91 -11.40 6.48 -22.53
N LYS A 92 -11.40 7.40 -23.50
CA LYS A 92 -11.97 7.19 -24.84
C LYS A 92 -11.49 5.85 -25.46
N GLY A 93 -12.44 5.08 -25.97
CA GLY A 93 -12.17 3.76 -26.57
C GLY A 93 -11.93 2.64 -25.55
N ASP A 94 -12.51 2.77 -24.36
CA ASP A 94 -12.36 1.83 -23.22
C ASP A 94 -10.91 1.55 -22.80
N LYS A 95 -9.99 2.41 -23.23
CA LYS A 95 -8.59 2.33 -22.82
C LYS A 95 -8.48 2.55 -21.30
N GLU A 96 -7.77 1.65 -20.63
CA GLU A 96 -7.54 1.75 -19.20
C GLU A 96 -6.58 2.89 -18.85
N ASN A 97 -6.95 3.69 -17.87
CA ASN A 97 -6.14 4.76 -17.32
C ASN A 97 -5.41 4.27 -16.06
N ARG A 98 -4.51 3.30 -16.28
CA ARG A 98 -3.85 2.54 -15.22
C ARG A 98 -2.95 3.40 -14.33
N THR A 99 -2.30 4.38 -14.92
CA THR A 99 -1.44 5.33 -14.19
C THR A 99 -1.94 6.73 -14.41
N ILE A 100 -2.11 7.47 -13.33
CA ILE A 100 -2.52 8.86 -13.36
C ILE A 100 -1.49 9.74 -12.64
N THR A 101 -1.44 11.01 -13.00
CA THR A 101 -0.70 12.02 -12.26
C THR A 101 -1.59 12.59 -11.17
N ILE A 102 -1.06 12.69 -9.95
CA ILE A 102 -1.71 13.39 -8.84
C ILE A 102 -1.58 14.90 -9.09
N PRO A 103 -2.69 15.65 -9.11
CA PRO A 103 -2.63 17.10 -9.29
C PRO A 103 -1.86 17.80 -8.18
N SER A 104 -1.17 18.89 -8.50
CA SER A 104 -0.33 19.63 -7.55
C SER A 104 -1.08 20.30 -6.39
N TYR A 105 -2.40 20.40 -6.46
CA TYR A 105 -3.23 20.87 -5.34
C TYR A 105 -3.52 19.80 -4.29
N VAL A 106 -3.18 18.54 -4.56
CA VAL A 106 -3.24 17.43 -3.59
C VAL A 106 -1.87 17.33 -2.93
N HIS A 107 -1.77 17.72 -1.65
CA HIS A 107 -0.50 17.82 -0.95
C HIS A 107 -0.10 16.54 -0.21
N ASP A 108 -1.07 15.74 0.15
CA ASP A 108 -0.87 14.40 0.72
C ASP A 108 -2.01 13.45 0.34
N VAL A 109 -1.77 12.14 0.44
CA VAL A 109 -2.76 11.10 0.16
C VAL A 109 -2.72 10.07 1.27
N ALA A 110 -3.80 9.96 2.02
CA ALA A 110 -4.00 8.92 3.03
C ALA A 110 -4.68 7.68 2.45
N LYS A 111 -5.66 7.89 1.55
CA LYS A 111 -6.45 6.82 0.92
C LYS A 111 -6.61 7.04 -0.57
N VAL A 112 -6.73 5.93 -1.28
CA VAL A 112 -7.17 5.89 -2.68
C VAL A 112 -8.55 5.25 -2.73
N GLN A 113 -9.47 5.86 -3.44
CA GLN A 113 -10.84 5.41 -3.58
C GLN A 113 -11.19 5.22 -5.05
N ILE A 114 -12.11 4.30 -5.30
CA ILE A 114 -12.76 4.12 -6.60
C ILE A 114 -14.20 4.60 -6.44
N TYR A 115 -14.56 5.62 -7.19
CA TYR A 115 -15.85 6.31 -7.08
C TYR A 115 -16.57 6.34 -8.41
N CYS A 116 -17.86 6.04 -8.41
CA CYS A 116 -18.71 6.17 -9.59
C CYS A 116 -19.39 7.53 -9.59
N SER A 117 -18.97 8.43 -10.48
CA SER A 117 -19.53 9.79 -10.56
C SER A 117 -20.96 9.81 -11.11
N TRP A 118 -21.39 8.78 -11.83
CA TRP A 118 -22.77 8.69 -12.32
C TRP A 118 -23.75 8.25 -11.22
N ALA A 119 -23.35 7.28 -10.39
CA ALA A 119 -24.18 6.78 -9.29
C ALA A 119 -23.95 7.53 -7.98
N GLU A 120 -22.99 8.48 -7.96
CA GLU A 120 -22.54 9.21 -6.77
C GLU A 120 -22.21 8.27 -5.59
N ALA A 121 -21.51 7.16 -5.90
CA ALA A 121 -21.27 6.08 -4.95
C ALA A 121 -19.79 5.71 -4.84
N LEU A 122 -19.35 5.49 -3.61
CA LEU A 122 -18.05 4.88 -3.31
C LEU A 122 -18.12 3.38 -3.65
N LEU A 123 -17.23 2.94 -4.54
CA LEU A 123 -17.17 1.53 -4.97
C LEU A 123 -16.20 0.70 -4.14
N GLY A 124 -15.18 1.32 -3.59
CA GLY A 124 -14.19 0.73 -2.72
C GLY A 124 -13.06 1.67 -2.39
N GLU A 125 -12.30 1.36 -1.35
CA GLU A 125 -11.16 2.14 -0.90
C GLU A 125 -9.98 1.27 -0.49
N ALA A 126 -8.78 1.86 -0.51
CA ALA A 126 -7.54 1.28 -0.05
C ALA A 126 -6.70 2.36 0.64
N SER A 127 -6.01 2.02 1.71
CA SER A 127 -5.26 2.97 2.53
C SER A 127 -3.76 2.75 2.43
N PHE A 128 -2.99 3.82 2.43
CA PHE A 128 -1.55 3.73 2.68
C PHE A 128 -1.31 3.47 4.18
N ALA A 129 -0.28 2.66 4.51
CA ALA A 129 0.13 2.43 5.90
C ALA A 129 0.59 3.74 6.58
N LYS A 130 1.18 4.63 5.78
CA LYS A 130 1.49 6.02 6.15
C LYS A 130 1.05 6.92 4.99
N PRO A 131 0.44 8.08 5.27
CA PRO A 131 0.08 9.01 4.22
C PRO A 131 1.28 9.39 3.35
N ILE A 132 1.06 9.45 2.06
CA ILE A 132 2.08 9.89 1.09
C ILE A 132 2.06 11.41 1.06
N VAL A 133 3.21 12.02 1.28
CA VAL A 133 3.41 13.47 1.03
C VAL A 133 3.84 13.63 -0.43
N THR A 134 3.10 14.43 -1.19
CA THR A 134 3.42 14.69 -2.59
C THR A 134 4.57 15.70 -2.73
N ALA A 135 5.19 15.79 -3.89
CA ALA A 135 6.23 16.78 -4.15
C ALA A 135 5.74 18.23 -3.95
N SER A 136 4.45 18.49 -4.16
CA SER A 136 3.85 19.78 -3.85
C SER A 136 3.67 20.01 -2.35
N GLY A 137 3.31 18.98 -1.60
CA GLY A 137 3.22 19.02 -0.14
C GLY A 137 4.58 19.23 0.52
N GLU A 138 5.63 18.57 0.03
CA GLU A 138 7.01 18.76 0.49
C GLU A 138 7.47 20.22 0.34
N ARG A 139 7.20 20.84 -0.82
CA ARG A 139 7.54 22.25 -1.06
C ARG A 139 6.83 23.20 -0.11
N MET A 140 5.52 23.02 0.10
CA MET A 140 4.76 23.86 1.06
C MET A 140 5.31 23.77 2.47
N HIS A 141 5.72 22.58 2.89
CA HIS A 141 6.28 22.37 4.22
C HIS A 141 7.64 23.07 4.38
N SER A 142 8.50 22.99 3.35
CA SER A 142 9.80 23.67 3.31
C SER A 142 9.66 25.19 3.36
N ASP A 143 8.73 25.74 2.59
CA ASP A 143 8.49 27.21 2.55
C ASP A 143 7.95 27.71 3.89
N SER A 144 7.05 26.96 4.52
CA SER A 144 6.52 27.31 5.85
C SER A 144 7.62 27.34 6.93
N MET A 145 8.57 26.40 6.88
CA MET A 145 9.72 26.40 7.79
C MET A 145 10.69 27.57 7.54
N ALA A 146 10.86 27.99 6.28
CA ALA A 146 11.73 29.11 5.94
C ALA A 146 11.16 30.46 6.39
N MET A 147 9.82 30.61 6.40
CA MET A 147 9.15 31.85 6.83
C MET A 147 9.06 31.98 8.37
N SER A 148 9.31 30.93 9.13
CA SER A 148 9.24 30.93 10.60
C SER A 148 10.59 31.23 11.28
N ARG A 149 11.63 31.59 10.52
CA ARG A 149 12.96 32.03 10.99
C ARG A 149 13.13 33.52 10.78
#